data_691d14a631f66ac8b94e7562f337ee4f
#
_entry.id   691d14a631f66ac8b94e7562f337ee4f
#
_cell.length_a   1.000
_cell.length_b   1.000
_cell.length_c   1.000
_cell.angle_alpha   90.00
_cell.angle_beta   90.00
_cell.angle_gamma   90.00
#
_symmetry.space_group_name_H-M   'P 1'
#
loop_
_entity.id
_entity.type
_entity.pdbx_description
1 polymer ?
#
loop_
_entity_poly.entity_id
_entity_poly.type
_entity_poly.pdbx_seq_one_letter_code
_entity_poly.pdbx_strand_id
1 'polypeptide(L)'
;MATTANAGPGPGERHVLRDLGWATSRSGDELHGSAPIVDEMHVPGTEHLRTSILAIWADTLAGLLAVDAISPRVPVTLELDIHLFRPSPGSGVVHGVGRIVKSGRTVLVAKVDFTDDDGGPIGFGAASFMAAPDQRLVFTSPTSVDQAIPEGSLLEAPFAERAGCERQSPGVAVLARSDQMFNASHTVNGGLIALTAEEAALSLSPGATLASLGLRYLQPGRIGPAIAEAEVRDGLGRIEVRDAGNDGRLCVVATSRTFPTQHEARAPAAGPWHDAKRPKGNS
;
A
#
# COMPACT_ATOMS: atom_id res chain seq x y z
N MET A 1 30.88 -2.99 13.72
CA MET A 1 30.84 -2.48 12.35
C MET A 1 29.46 -1.89 12.13
N ALA A 2 29.34 -0.61 11.82
CA ALA A 2 28.07 0.04 11.53
C ALA A 2 27.57 -0.48 10.17
N THR A 3 26.39 -1.08 10.14
CA THR A 3 25.75 -1.49 8.89
C THR A 3 25.21 -0.23 8.22
N THR A 4 25.91 0.25 7.22
CA THR A 4 25.51 1.40 6.42
C THR A 4 24.27 1.06 5.61
N ALA A 5 23.14 1.67 5.92
CA ALA A 5 21.99 1.72 5.03
C ALA A 5 22.32 2.68 3.86
N ASN A 6 23.03 2.19 2.86
CA ASN A 6 23.26 2.90 1.62
C ASN A 6 23.75 1.93 0.53
N ALA A 7 22.81 1.22 -0.08
CA ALA A 7 22.96 0.70 -1.42
C ALA A 7 21.56 0.75 -2.04
N GLY A 8 21.23 1.90 -2.63
CA GLY A 8 20.20 1.97 -3.64
C GLY A 8 20.57 1.06 -4.83
N PRO A 9 19.63 0.83 -5.77
CA PRO A 9 19.87 0.01 -6.95
C PRO A 9 21.17 0.42 -7.63
N GLY A 10 21.88 -0.57 -8.21
CA GLY A 10 23.16 -0.36 -8.89
C GLY A 10 23.05 0.71 -9.97
N PRO A 11 24.19 1.28 -10.43
CA PRO A 11 24.18 2.32 -11.45
C PRO A 11 23.57 1.76 -12.74
N GLY A 12 22.31 2.11 -13.02
CA GLY A 12 21.58 1.75 -14.23
C GLY A 12 20.17 1.21 -14.04
N GLU A 13 19.82 0.63 -12.90
CA GLU A 13 18.45 0.14 -12.66
C GLU A 13 17.67 1.07 -11.73
N ARG A 14 16.59 1.64 -12.26
CA ARG A 14 15.66 2.48 -11.51
C ARG A 14 14.77 1.59 -10.66
N HIS A 15 14.63 1.92 -9.36
CA HIS A 15 13.71 1.20 -8.47
C HIS A 15 12.27 1.32 -8.99
N VAL A 16 11.53 0.20 -9.06
CA VAL A 16 10.18 0.11 -9.63
C VAL A 16 9.20 1.15 -9.08
N LEU A 17 9.31 1.53 -7.80
CA LEU A 17 8.43 2.55 -7.23
C LEU A 17 8.66 3.97 -7.77
N ARG A 18 9.83 4.26 -8.36
CA ARG A 18 10.09 5.53 -9.04
C ARG A 18 9.35 5.62 -10.38
N ASP A 19 9.06 4.48 -10.99
CA ASP A 19 8.31 4.41 -12.24
C ASP A 19 6.81 4.77 -12.04
N LEU A 20 6.35 4.88 -10.77
CA LEU A 20 5.02 5.37 -10.43
C LEU A 20 4.88 6.89 -10.50
N GLY A 21 5.95 7.63 -10.82
CA GLY A 21 5.91 9.04 -11.15
C GLY A 21 5.47 9.97 -10.00
N TRP A 22 5.66 9.57 -8.73
CA TRP A 22 5.22 10.36 -7.58
C TRP A 22 6.22 11.46 -7.26
N ALA A 23 5.82 12.73 -7.45
CA ALA A 23 6.55 13.90 -7.00
C ALA A 23 6.08 14.34 -5.62
N THR A 24 6.97 14.87 -4.80
CA THR A 24 6.63 15.39 -3.47
C THR A 24 7.22 16.76 -3.24
N SER A 25 6.51 17.62 -2.50
CA SER A 25 6.95 18.95 -2.10
C SER A 25 6.38 19.33 -0.73
N ARG A 26 7.13 20.12 0.04
CA ARG A 26 6.68 20.58 1.36
C ARG A 26 5.97 21.93 1.26
N SER A 27 4.89 22.06 2.03
CA SER A 27 4.18 23.33 2.24
C SER A 27 3.81 23.46 3.72
N GLY A 28 4.60 24.21 4.48
CA GLY A 28 4.43 24.29 5.94
C GLY A 28 4.61 22.95 6.63
N ASP A 29 3.61 22.54 7.41
CA ASP A 29 3.59 21.25 8.11
C ASP A 29 3.03 20.10 7.25
N GLU A 30 2.65 20.39 6.02
CA GLU A 30 2.08 19.42 5.09
C GLU A 30 3.12 18.97 4.07
N LEU A 31 2.97 17.72 3.62
CA LEU A 31 3.71 17.19 2.49
C LEU A 31 2.72 16.89 1.38
N HIS A 32 2.91 17.53 0.24
CA HIS A 32 2.08 17.39 -0.95
C HIS A 32 2.73 16.40 -1.90
N GLY A 33 1.91 15.61 -2.56
CA GLY A 33 2.35 14.68 -3.60
C GLY A 33 1.44 14.76 -4.80
N SER A 34 1.96 14.40 -5.98
CA SER A 34 1.16 14.24 -7.18
C SER A 34 1.79 13.27 -8.17
N ALA A 35 0.96 12.54 -8.91
CA ALA A 35 1.39 11.70 -10.02
C ALA A 35 0.33 11.62 -11.10
N PRO A 36 0.72 11.57 -12.39
CA PRO A 36 -0.19 11.22 -13.47
C PRO A 36 -0.56 9.74 -13.39
N ILE A 37 -1.78 9.42 -13.81
CA ILE A 37 -2.24 8.04 -13.96
C ILE A 37 -1.92 7.60 -15.39
N VAL A 38 -1.36 6.41 -15.55
CA VAL A 38 -1.16 5.73 -16.82
C VAL A 38 -1.83 4.35 -16.79
N ASP A 39 -2.15 3.80 -17.96
CA ASP A 39 -2.92 2.55 -18.09
C ASP A 39 -2.24 1.37 -17.39
N GLU A 40 -0.91 1.35 -17.34
CA GLU A 40 -0.09 0.34 -16.68
C GLU A 40 -0.27 0.31 -15.15
N MET A 41 -0.89 1.35 -14.58
CA MET A 41 -1.26 1.45 -13.16
C MET A 41 -2.63 0.85 -12.85
N HIS A 42 -3.40 0.44 -13.87
CA HIS A 42 -4.76 -0.05 -13.65
C HIS A 42 -4.81 -1.48 -13.08
N VAL A 43 -5.91 -1.76 -12.39
CA VAL A 43 -6.27 -3.13 -12.06
C VAL A 43 -6.61 -3.86 -13.37
N PRO A 44 -6.06 -5.05 -13.65
CA PRO A 44 -6.29 -5.76 -14.90
C PRO A 44 -7.77 -5.96 -15.21
N GLY A 45 -8.17 -5.57 -16.43
CA GLY A 45 -9.55 -5.68 -16.89
C GLY A 45 -10.49 -4.56 -16.39
N THR A 46 -9.93 -3.51 -15.82
CA THR A 46 -10.66 -2.30 -15.39
C THR A 46 -9.96 -1.04 -15.89
N GLU A 47 -10.65 0.11 -15.78
CA GLU A 47 -10.10 1.44 -16.03
C GLU A 47 -9.77 2.16 -14.70
N HIS A 48 -9.49 1.43 -13.63
CA HIS A 48 -9.30 2.02 -12.30
C HIS A 48 -7.87 1.83 -11.81
N LEU A 49 -7.30 2.91 -11.28
CA LEU A 49 -6.01 2.90 -10.61
C LEU A 49 -6.02 1.88 -9.45
N ARG A 50 -4.95 1.13 -9.29
CA ARG A 50 -4.75 0.17 -8.20
C ARG A 50 -4.77 0.83 -6.83
N THR A 51 -5.44 0.21 -5.88
CA THR A 51 -5.42 0.65 -4.47
C THR A 51 -4.03 0.47 -3.85
N SER A 52 -3.26 -0.53 -4.27
CA SER A 52 -1.87 -0.72 -3.85
C SER A 52 -0.95 0.43 -4.27
N ILE A 53 -1.20 1.08 -5.40
CA ILE A 53 -0.43 2.28 -5.81
C ILE A 53 -0.75 3.45 -4.87
N LEU A 54 -2.03 3.67 -4.54
CA LEU A 54 -2.41 4.67 -3.54
C LEU A 54 -1.79 4.35 -2.16
N ALA A 55 -1.67 3.07 -1.80
CA ALA A 55 -0.97 2.64 -0.59
C ALA A 55 0.52 3.02 -0.63
N ILE A 56 1.20 2.82 -1.76
CA ILE A 56 2.59 3.21 -1.97
C ILE A 56 2.76 4.73 -1.83
N TRP A 57 1.89 5.51 -2.46
CA TRP A 57 1.93 6.96 -2.39
C TRP A 57 1.63 7.48 -0.98
N ALA A 58 0.68 6.85 -0.27
CA ALA A 58 0.40 7.16 1.13
C ALA A 58 1.59 6.85 2.05
N ASP A 59 2.20 5.65 1.90
CA ASP A 59 3.37 5.25 2.69
C ASP A 59 4.57 6.18 2.40
N THR A 60 4.71 6.64 1.15
CA THR A 60 5.77 7.58 0.77
C THR A 60 5.60 8.93 1.49
N LEU A 61 4.40 9.57 1.41
CA LEU A 61 4.16 10.85 2.09
C LEU A 61 4.25 10.72 3.61
N ALA A 62 3.57 9.73 4.17
CA ALA A 62 3.58 9.49 5.61
C ALA A 62 4.97 9.09 6.12
N GLY A 63 5.70 8.28 5.35
CA GLY A 63 7.06 7.85 5.66
C GLY A 63 8.05 9.00 5.64
N LEU A 64 7.97 9.91 4.66
CA LEU A 64 8.82 11.13 4.62
C LEU A 64 8.53 12.05 5.80
N LEU A 65 7.27 12.21 6.20
CA LEU A 65 6.90 12.94 7.42
C LEU A 65 7.46 12.26 8.68
N ALA A 66 7.43 10.93 8.72
CA ALA A 66 8.00 10.18 9.83
C ALA A 66 9.53 10.30 9.88
N VAL A 67 10.21 10.24 8.71
CA VAL A 67 11.66 10.48 8.61
C VAL A 67 12.03 11.84 9.22
N ASP A 68 11.33 12.88 8.83
CA ASP A 68 11.56 14.24 9.33
C ASP A 68 11.38 14.34 10.85
N ALA A 69 10.31 13.73 11.37
CA ALA A 69 9.95 13.79 12.79
C ALA A 69 10.81 12.92 13.72
N ILE A 70 11.37 11.80 13.21
CA ILE A 70 12.07 10.79 14.02
C ILE A 70 13.58 10.79 13.78
N SER A 71 14.06 11.52 12.76
CA SER A 71 15.49 11.60 12.43
C SER A 71 16.37 11.85 13.67
N PRO A 72 17.56 11.24 13.77
CA PRO A 72 18.23 10.42 12.74
C PRO A 72 17.81 8.94 12.72
N ARG A 73 16.83 8.51 13.56
CA ARG A 73 16.35 7.13 13.62
C ARG A 73 15.55 6.80 12.35
N VAL A 74 15.70 5.57 11.87
CA VAL A 74 14.92 5.08 10.71
C VAL A 74 13.49 4.73 11.18
N PRO A 75 12.43 5.30 10.58
CA PRO A 75 11.07 4.86 10.85
C PRO A 75 10.81 3.50 10.22
N VAL A 76 10.01 2.68 10.91
CA VAL A 76 9.46 1.44 10.37
C VAL A 76 7.94 1.52 10.42
N THR A 77 7.29 1.15 9.32
CA THR A 77 5.84 1.13 9.20
C THR A 77 5.28 -0.03 10.03
N LEU A 78 4.31 0.26 10.89
CA LEU A 78 3.57 -0.74 11.66
C LEU A 78 2.27 -1.11 10.97
N GLU A 79 1.59 -0.09 10.46
CA GLU A 79 0.26 -0.18 9.86
C GLU A 79 0.17 0.77 8.67
N LEU A 80 -0.56 0.34 7.65
CA LEU A 80 -0.91 1.16 6.49
C LEU A 80 -2.33 0.79 6.07
N ASP A 81 -3.23 1.76 6.10
CA ASP A 81 -4.63 1.59 5.69
C ASP A 81 -4.96 2.54 4.55
N ILE A 82 -5.66 2.05 3.55
CA ILE A 82 -6.24 2.83 2.45
C ILE A 82 -7.74 2.60 2.42
N HIS A 83 -8.50 3.68 2.32
CA HIS A 83 -9.96 3.67 2.21
C HIS A 83 -10.40 4.58 1.08
N LEU A 84 -11.17 4.07 0.15
CA LEU A 84 -11.68 4.81 -1.00
C LEU A 84 -13.17 5.09 -0.82
N PHE A 85 -13.59 6.33 -1.12
CA PHE A 85 -15.00 6.73 -1.13
C PHE A 85 -15.72 6.24 -2.38
N ARG A 86 -14.99 6.07 -3.47
CA ARG A 86 -15.44 5.64 -4.80
C ARG A 86 -14.30 4.89 -5.50
N PRO A 87 -14.57 4.10 -6.54
CA PRO A 87 -13.51 3.57 -7.39
C PRO A 87 -12.56 4.69 -7.83
N SER A 88 -11.27 4.43 -7.77
CA SER A 88 -10.23 5.39 -8.13
C SER A 88 -10.35 5.81 -9.60
N PRO A 89 -9.96 7.06 -9.96
CA PRO A 89 -9.97 7.48 -11.34
C PRO A 89 -9.00 6.64 -12.18
N GLY A 90 -9.29 6.54 -13.49
CA GLY A 90 -8.44 5.83 -14.45
C GLY A 90 -7.54 6.75 -15.28
N SER A 91 -7.66 8.05 -15.14
CA SER A 91 -6.87 9.04 -15.88
C SER A 91 -6.74 10.33 -15.10
N GLY A 92 -5.93 11.25 -15.60
CA GLY A 92 -5.65 12.53 -14.94
C GLY A 92 -4.52 12.44 -13.94
N VAL A 93 -4.52 13.28 -12.93
CA VAL A 93 -3.50 13.35 -11.87
C VAL A 93 -4.14 13.06 -10.52
N VAL A 94 -3.49 12.24 -9.71
CA VAL A 94 -3.83 12.10 -8.29
C VAL A 94 -2.98 13.07 -7.49
N HIS A 95 -3.64 13.82 -6.60
CA HIS A 95 -3.00 14.67 -5.62
C HIS A 95 -3.15 14.05 -4.23
N GLY A 96 -2.10 14.15 -3.42
CA GLY A 96 -2.09 13.69 -2.04
C GLY A 96 -1.61 14.76 -1.09
N VAL A 97 -2.23 14.88 0.09
CA VAL A 97 -1.77 15.79 1.15
C VAL A 97 -1.57 15.01 2.43
N GLY A 98 -0.32 14.87 2.83
CA GLY A 98 0.10 14.18 4.05
C GLY A 98 0.25 15.12 5.24
N ARG A 99 -0.21 14.67 6.42
CA ARG A 99 -0.09 15.41 7.69
C ARG A 99 0.19 14.46 8.84
N ILE A 100 1.01 14.90 9.81
CA ILE A 100 1.15 14.22 11.08
C ILE A 100 -0.12 14.44 11.91
N VAL A 101 -0.81 13.37 12.28
CA VAL A 101 -1.97 13.41 13.18
C VAL A 101 -1.49 13.46 14.63
N LYS A 102 -0.47 12.66 14.95
CA LYS A 102 0.12 12.59 16.27
C LYS A 102 1.56 12.11 16.22
N SER A 103 2.46 12.84 16.86
CA SER A 103 3.80 12.37 17.18
C SER A 103 3.84 12.02 18.66
N GLY A 104 3.75 10.72 18.97
CA GLY A 104 3.85 10.19 20.33
C GLY A 104 5.30 9.85 20.68
N ARG A 105 5.53 9.41 21.93
CA ARG A 105 6.86 9.00 22.39
C ARG A 105 7.41 7.76 21.66
N THR A 106 6.53 6.85 21.27
CA THR A 106 6.89 5.57 20.63
C THR A 106 6.28 5.39 19.26
N VAL A 107 5.12 5.97 18.99
CA VAL A 107 4.37 5.82 17.74
C VAL A 107 4.04 7.19 17.18
N LEU A 108 4.30 7.35 15.89
CA LEU A 108 3.85 8.47 15.06
C LEU A 108 2.70 7.97 14.18
N VAL A 109 1.65 8.78 14.07
CA VAL A 109 0.52 8.53 13.16
C VAL A 109 0.44 9.67 12.17
N ALA A 110 0.39 9.34 10.89
CA ALA A 110 0.16 10.27 9.79
C ALA A 110 -1.05 9.85 8.97
N LYS A 111 -1.67 10.81 8.30
CA LYS A 111 -2.74 10.60 7.33
C LYS A 111 -2.40 11.24 6.00
N VAL A 112 -3.00 10.73 4.93
CA VAL A 112 -2.90 11.27 3.57
C VAL A 112 -4.30 11.34 2.98
N ASP A 113 -4.74 12.51 2.55
CA ASP A 113 -5.99 12.70 1.84
C ASP A 113 -5.70 12.72 0.33
N PHE A 114 -6.47 11.99 -0.49
CA PHE A 114 -6.31 11.92 -1.95
C PHE A 114 -7.46 12.59 -2.67
N THR A 115 -7.12 13.38 -3.69
CA THR A 115 -8.08 14.05 -4.59
C THR A 115 -7.66 13.85 -6.06
N ASP A 116 -8.64 14.00 -6.96
CA ASP A 116 -8.41 14.08 -8.40
C ASP A 116 -8.08 15.52 -8.84
N ASP A 117 -7.92 15.74 -10.16
CA ASP A 117 -7.60 17.04 -10.77
C ASP A 117 -8.61 18.14 -10.44
N ASP A 118 -9.89 17.79 -10.28
CA ASP A 118 -10.98 18.72 -9.98
C ASP A 118 -11.11 18.98 -8.46
N GLY A 119 -10.23 18.38 -7.64
CA GLY A 119 -10.30 18.43 -6.19
C GLY A 119 -11.36 17.50 -5.59
N GLY A 120 -11.95 16.62 -6.40
CA GLY A 120 -12.91 15.62 -5.95
C GLY A 120 -12.24 14.58 -5.05
N PRO A 121 -12.79 14.26 -3.84
CA PRO A 121 -12.16 13.31 -2.95
C PRO A 121 -12.20 11.89 -3.53
N ILE A 122 -11.03 11.24 -3.57
CA ILE A 122 -10.86 9.83 -3.96
C ILE A 122 -10.98 8.95 -2.71
N GLY A 123 -10.25 9.30 -1.66
CA GLY A 123 -10.14 8.52 -0.45
C GLY A 123 -9.06 9.05 0.48
N PHE A 124 -8.64 8.24 1.42
CA PHE A 124 -7.56 8.59 2.36
C PHE A 124 -6.72 7.38 2.75
N GLY A 125 -5.49 7.65 3.16
CA GLY A 125 -4.59 6.70 3.80
C GLY A 125 -4.28 7.10 5.23
N ALA A 126 -3.99 6.12 6.08
CA ALA A 126 -3.43 6.32 7.41
C ALA A 126 -2.27 5.37 7.63
N ALA A 127 -1.20 5.85 8.25
CA ALA A 127 -0.05 5.02 8.55
C ALA A 127 0.49 5.29 9.95
N SER A 128 0.94 4.22 10.60
CA SER A 128 1.58 4.28 11.93
C SER A 128 3.03 3.85 11.81
N PHE A 129 3.92 4.60 12.45
CA PHE A 129 5.36 4.35 12.44
C PHE A 129 5.93 4.31 13.85
N MET A 130 7.01 3.58 14.00
CA MET A 130 7.89 3.66 15.16
C MET A 130 9.34 3.80 14.71
N ALA A 131 10.21 4.29 15.59
CA ALA A 131 11.65 4.22 15.33
C ALA A 131 12.09 2.75 15.32
N ALA A 132 12.92 2.36 14.35
CA ALA A 132 13.43 1.00 14.26
C ALA A 132 13.96 0.52 15.62
N PRO A 133 13.64 -0.71 16.07
CA PRO A 133 14.12 -1.24 17.35
C PRO A 133 15.64 -1.30 17.43
N ASP A 134 16.33 -1.63 16.32
CA ASP A 134 17.77 -1.58 16.23
C ASP A 134 18.26 -0.13 16.20
N GLN A 135 18.84 0.33 17.29
CA GLN A 135 19.34 1.69 17.46
C GLN A 135 20.51 2.04 16.52
N ARG A 136 21.14 1.06 15.89
CA ARG A 136 22.23 1.29 14.92
C ARG A 136 21.69 1.71 13.54
N LEU A 137 20.41 1.47 13.27
CA LEU A 137 19.74 1.92 12.05
C LEU A 137 19.44 3.41 12.15
N VAL A 138 20.31 4.21 11.56
CA VAL A 138 20.21 5.66 11.50
C VAL A 138 20.49 6.15 10.08
N PHE A 139 19.85 7.24 9.69
CA PHE A 139 20.21 7.95 8.47
C PHE A 139 21.56 8.64 8.66
N THR A 140 22.45 8.46 7.70
CA THR A 140 23.79 9.07 7.70
C THR A 140 23.81 10.41 6.96
N SER A 141 22.74 10.71 6.20
CA SER A 141 22.57 11.95 5.46
C SER A 141 21.12 12.41 5.54
N PRO A 142 20.87 13.73 5.48
CA PRO A 142 19.50 14.26 5.39
C PRO A 142 18.77 13.65 4.19
N THR A 143 17.52 13.25 4.39
CA THR A 143 16.64 12.81 3.31
C THR A 143 15.86 14.01 2.78
N SER A 144 15.95 14.30 1.46
CA SER A 144 15.12 15.34 0.86
C SER A 144 13.67 14.88 0.84
N VAL A 145 12.78 15.74 1.31
CA VAL A 145 11.33 15.55 1.21
C VAL A 145 10.78 16.06 -0.11
N ASP A 146 11.50 16.98 -0.77
CA ASP A 146 11.14 17.47 -2.10
C ASP A 146 11.77 16.55 -3.15
N GLN A 147 10.93 15.82 -3.87
CA GLN A 147 11.33 14.86 -4.89
C GLN A 147 10.61 15.18 -6.19
N ALA A 148 11.37 15.55 -7.22
CA ALA A 148 10.84 15.69 -8.57
C ALA A 148 10.64 14.31 -9.22
N ILE A 149 9.70 14.23 -10.16
CA ILE A 149 9.58 13.07 -11.05
C ILE A 149 10.80 13.10 -11.96
N PRO A 150 11.64 12.04 -11.99
CA PRO A 150 12.73 11.95 -12.96
C PRO A 150 12.18 11.87 -14.38
N GLU A 151 12.83 12.49 -15.35
CA GLU A 151 12.46 12.36 -16.78
C GLU A 151 12.41 10.89 -17.19
N GLY A 152 11.37 10.50 -17.94
CA GLY A 152 11.14 9.13 -18.39
C GLY A 152 10.73 8.15 -17.27
N SER A 153 10.18 8.64 -16.15
CA SER A 153 9.79 7.81 -15.01
C SER A 153 8.31 7.50 -15.03
N LEU A 154 7.82 6.84 -16.06
CA LEU A 154 6.49 6.25 -16.03
C LEU A 154 6.60 4.78 -16.40
N LEU A 155 5.63 3.99 -15.91
CA LEU A 155 5.55 2.57 -16.22
C LEU A 155 5.41 2.37 -17.74
N GLU A 156 6.18 1.42 -18.27
CA GLU A 156 6.10 0.97 -19.67
C GLU A 156 5.48 -0.42 -19.80
N ALA A 157 5.18 -1.05 -18.66
CA ALA A 157 4.52 -2.34 -18.55
C ALA A 157 3.60 -2.34 -17.31
N PRO A 158 2.57 -3.21 -17.25
CA PRO A 158 1.68 -3.30 -16.10
C PRO A 158 2.45 -3.39 -14.78
N PHE A 159 2.01 -2.64 -13.77
CA PHE A 159 2.78 -2.49 -12.53
C PHE A 159 3.13 -3.83 -11.86
N ALA A 160 2.22 -4.81 -11.88
CA ALA A 160 2.50 -6.13 -11.31
C ALA A 160 3.62 -6.85 -12.08
N GLU A 161 3.60 -6.79 -13.42
CA GLU A 161 4.65 -7.36 -14.28
C GLU A 161 5.99 -6.68 -14.02
N ARG A 162 6.02 -5.34 -14.03
CA ARG A 162 7.23 -4.54 -13.77
C ARG A 162 7.82 -4.82 -12.39
N ALA A 163 6.98 -5.12 -11.41
CA ALA A 163 7.39 -5.48 -10.05
C ALA A 163 7.81 -6.96 -9.90
N GLY A 164 7.55 -7.81 -10.87
CA GLY A 164 7.74 -9.26 -10.77
C GLY A 164 6.74 -9.91 -9.81
N CYS A 165 5.51 -9.40 -9.79
CA CYS A 165 4.41 -9.94 -8.99
C CYS A 165 3.43 -10.71 -9.89
N GLU A 166 3.24 -11.98 -9.64
CA GLU A 166 2.43 -12.88 -10.47
C GLU A 166 1.37 -13.61 -9.66
N ARG A 167 0.17 -13.78 -10.25
CA ARG A 167 -0.89 -14.66 -9.73
C ARG A 167 -0.54 -16.09 -10.08
N GLN A 168 -0.28 -16.93 -9.07
CA GLN A 168 0.02 -18.35 -9.30
C GLN A 168 -1.24 -19.22 -9.37
N SER A 169 -2.24 -18.88 -8.56
CA SER A 169 -3.54 -19.58 -8.52
C SER A 169 -4.57 -18.64 -7.90
N PRO A 170 -5.88 -18.98 -7.95
CA PRO A 170 -6.89 -18.20 -7.24
C PRO A 170 -6.55 -18.05 -5.75
N GLY A 171 -6.49 -16.82 -5.28
CA GLY A 171 -6.11 -16.47 -3.90
C GLY A 171 -4.61 -16.43 -3.64
N VAL A 172 -3.74 -16.73 -4.60
CA VAL A 172 -2.28 -16.78 -4.38
C VAL A 172 -1.55 -15.88 -5.36
N ALA A 173 -0.75 -14.96 -4.82
CA ALA A 173 0.17 -14.14 -5.60
C ALA A 173 1.58 -14.19 -5.02
N VAL A 174 2.58 -14.08 -5.88
CA VAL A 174 3.99 -14.18 -5.53
C VAL A 174 4.75 -12.99 -6.08
N LEU A 175 5.45 -12.30 -5.21
CA LEU A 175 6.45 -11.31 -5.56
C LEU A 175 7.80 -12.02 -5.64
N ALA A 176 8.31 -12.15 -6.86
CA ALA A 176 9.58 -12.81 -7.13
C ALA A 176 10.74 -12.10 -6.41
N ARG A 177 11.74 -12.88 -6.00
CA ARG A 177 12.96 -12.31 -5.43
C ARG A 177 13.73 -11.54 -6.49
N SER A 178 14.00 -10.27 -6.22
CA SER A 178 14.85 -9.39 -7.01
C SER A 178 15.49 -8.34 -6.13
N ASP A 179 16.54 -7.68 -6.58
CA ASP A 179 17.16 -6.58 -5.82
C ASP A 179 16.21 -5.39 -5.68
N GLN A 180 15.26 -5.24 -6.60
CA GLN A 180 14.26 -4.19 -6.58
C GLN A 180 13.10 -4.42 -5.59
N MET A 181 12.97 -5.63 -5.04
CA MET A 181 11.95 -5.89 -4.02
C MET A 181 12.30 -5.34 -2.64
N PHE A 182 13.57 -4.97 -2.41
CA PHE A 182 14.05 -4.54 -1.11
C PHE A 182 14.14 -3.02 -1.01
N ASN A 183 13.81 -2.50 0.17
CA ASN A 183 14.02 -1.10 0.53
C ASN A 183 15.45 -0.86 1.04
N ALA A 184 15.78 0.40 1.37
CA ALA A 184 17.09 0.78 1.90
C ALA A 184 17.47 0.08 3.23
N SER A 185 16.52 -0.53 3.93
CA SER A 185 16.75 -1.32 5.15
C SER A 185 16.95 -2.81 4.88
N HIS A 186 17.10 -3.21 3.61
CA HIS A 186 17.20 -4.61 3.17
C HIS A 186 16.02 -5.47 3.65
N THR A 187 14.82 -4.89 3.62
CA THR A 187 13.57 -5.61 3.88
C THR A 187 12.68 -5.49 2.66
N VAL A 188 11.81 -6.47 2.43
CA VAL A 188 10.80 -6.41 1.36
C VAL A 188 10.02 -5.12 1.50
N ASN A 189 9.94 -4.35 0.40
CA ASN A 189 9.27 -3.06 0.40
C ASN A 189 7.79 -3.21 0.73
N GLY A 190 7.30 -2.40 1.68
CA GLY A 190 5.92 -2.44 2.16
C GLY A 190 4.87 -2.21 1.08
N GLY A 191 5.19 -1.34 0.11
CA GLY A 191 4.32 -1.07 -1.03
C GLY A 191 4.23 -2.24 -2.00
N LEU A 192 5.31 -2.98 -2.24
CA LEU A 192 5.29 -4.20 -3.05
C LEU A 192 4.54 -5.35 -2.33
N ILE A 193 4.58 -5.37 -1.00
CA ILE A 193 3.72 -6.27 -0.20
C ILE A 193 2.24 -5.90 -0.40
N ALA A 194 1.90 -4.61 -0.42
CA ALA A 194 0.53 -4.15 -0.69
C ALA A 194 0.05 -4.60 -2.09
N LEU A 195 0.91 -4.49 -3.12
CA LEU A 195 0.62 -5.02 -4.45
C LEU A 195 0.38 -6.53 -4.41
N THR A 196 1.23 -7.29 -3.73
CA THR A 196 1.11 -8.75 -3.67
C THR A 196 -0.19 -9.16 -2.97
N ALA A 197 -0.57 -8.46 -1.91
CA ALA A 197 -1.84 -8.67 -1.20
C ALA A 197 -3.05 -8.33 -2.08
N GLU A 198 -3.01 -7.21 -2.84
CA GLU A 198 -4.05 -6.83 -3.78
C GLU A 198 -4.20 -7.86 -4.90
N GLU A 199 -3.09 -8.33 -5.51
CA GLU A 199 -3.10 -9.34 -6.56
C GLU A 199 -3.72 -10.66 -6.09
N ALA A 200 -3.39 -11.12 -4.88
CA ALA A 200 -3.97 -12.32 -4.30
C ALA A 200 -5.48 -12.17 -4.09
N ALA A 201 -5.94 -11.06 -3.49
CA ALA A 201 -7.35 -10.81 -3.23
C ALA A 201 -8.16 -10.67 -4.54
N LEU A 202 -7.67 -9.88 -5.50
CA LEU A 202 -8.36 -9.64 -6.77
C LEU A 202 -8.35 -10.84 -7.70
N SER A 203 -7.46 -11.81 -7.53
CA SER A 203 -7.49 -13.08 -8.27
C SER A 203 -8.76 -13.91 -7.98
N LEU A 204 -9.37 -13.69 -6.80
CA LEU A 204 -10.65 -14.29 -6.39
C LEU A 204 -11.88 -13.46 -6.77
N SER A 205 -11.68 -12.22 -7.26
CA SER A 205 -12.74 -11.27 -7.61
C SER A 205 -12.43 -10.58 -8.94
N PRO A 206 -12.43 -11.32 -10.08
CA PRO A 206 -12.08 -10.74 -11.38
C PRO A 206 -12.98 -9.55 -11.75
N GLY A 207 -12.35 -8.45 -12.22
CA GLY A 207 -13.06 -7.22 -12.60
C GLY A 207 -13.49 -6.34 -11.42
N ALA A 208 -13.23 -6.74 -10.18
CA ALA A 208 -13.43 -5.90 -9.00
C ALA A 208 -12.23 -4.99 -8.77
N THR A 209 -12.46 -3.90 -8.01
CA THR A 209 -11.44 -3.01 -7.46
C THR A 209 -11.58 -2.95 -5.95
N LEU A 210 -10.49 -2.68 -5.23
CA LEU A 210 -10.55 -2.59 -3.78
C LEU A 210 -11.09 -1.24 -3.33
N ALA A 211 -12.05 -1.26 -2.43
CA ALA A 211 -12.55 -0.09 -1.69
C ALA A 211 -11.68 0.19 -0.45
N SER A 212 -11.02 -0.84 0.07
CA SER A 212 -10.04 -0.67 1.14
C SER A 212 -8.99 -1.77 1.12
N LEU A 213 -7.81 -1.42 1.59
CA LEU A 213 -6.69 -2.33 1.84
C LEU A 213 -6.00 -1.89 3.14
N GLY A 214 -6.00 -2.77 4.14
CA GLY A 214 -5.34 -2.52 5.42
C GLY A 214 -4.24 -3.54 5.64
N LEU A 215 -3.02 -3.08 5.99
CA LEU A 215 -1.85 -3.92 6.22
C LEU A 215 -1.33 -3.72 7.65
N ARG A 216 -0.95 -4.82 8.29
CA ARG A 216 -0.30 -4.85 9.61
C ARG A 216 1.04 -5.55 9.44
N TYR A 217 2.12 -4.78 9.55
CA TYR A 217 3.49 -5.26 9.38
C TYR A 217 3.98 -5.86 10.71
N LEU A 218 4.05 -7.18 10.77
CA LEU A 218 4.39 -7.92 11.99
C LEU A 218 5.90 -8.03 12.18
N GLN A 219 6.60 -8.22 11.06
CA GLN A 219 8.05 -8.36 11.02
C GLN A 219 8.58 -8.21 9.58
N PRO A 220 9.86 -7.83 9.43
CA PRO A 220 10.44 -7.63 8.11
C PRO A 220 10.60 -8.95 7.34
N GLY A 221 10.16 -8.99 6.07
CA GLY A 221 10.60 -9.99 5.10
C GLY A 221 12.01 -9.64 4.63
N ARG A 222 12.92 -10.64 4.56
CA ARG A 222 14.34 -10.39 4.30
C ARG A 222 14.93 -11.21 3.16
N ILE A 223 14.28 -12.29 2.76
CA ILE A 223 14.86 -13.25 1.82
C ILE A 223 14.03 -13.31 0.54
N GLY A 224 12.70 -13.44 0.63
CA GLY A 224 11.82 -13.66 -0.52
C GLY A 224 11.96 -15.07 -1.13
N PRO A 225 11.06 -15.43 -2.08
CA PRO A 225 9.96 -14.62 -2.57
C PRO A 225 8.93 -14.31 -1.47
N ALA A 226 8.17 -13.20 -1.62
CA ALA A 226 7.03 -12.94 -0.77
C ALA A 226 5.78 -13.58 -1.40
N ILE A 227 5.06 -14.37 -0.61
CA ILE A 227 3.85 -15.09 -1.05
C ILE A 227 2.67 -14.54 -0.26
N ALA A 228 1.65 -14.06 -0.98
CA ALA A 228 0.36 -13.67 -0.41
C ALA A 228 -0.68 -14.76 -0.67
N GLU A 229 -1.39 -15.15 0.39
CA GLU A 229 -2.52 -16.07 0.34
C GLU A 229 -3.76 -15.33 0.85
N ALA A 230 -4.83 -15.31 0.05
CA ALA A 230 -6.07 -14.59 0.31
C ALA A 230 -7.27 -15.54 0.38
N GLU A 231 -8.19 -15.24 1.29
CA GLU A 231 -9.57 -15.74 1.30
C GLU A 231 -10.51 -14.55 1.17
N VAL A 232 -11.46 -14.61 0.24
CA VAL A 232 -12.46 -13.55 0.03
C VAL A 232 -13.85 -14.11 0.17
N ARG A 233 -14.71 -13.45 0.97
CA ARG A 233 -16.12 -13.79 1.15
C ARG A 233 -16.95 -12.49 1.18
N ASP A 234 -17.95 -12.41 0.34
CA ASP A 234 -18.84 -11.24 0.26
C ASP A 234 -18.07 -9.90 0.16
N GLY A 235 -17.04 -9.89 -0.70
CA GLY A 235 -16.19 -8.74 -0.92
C GLY A 235 -15.21 -8.40 0.22
N LEU A 236 -15.23 -9.13 1.34
CA LEU A 236 -14.26 -8.99 2.43
C LEU A 236 -13.14 -10.01 2.29
N GLY A 237 -11.91 -9.53 2.18
CA GLY A 237 -10.69 -10.34 2.07
C GLY A 237 -9.89 -10.38 3.37
N ARG A 238 -9.32 -11.54 3.64
CA ARG A 238 -8.29 -11.79 4.65
C ARG A 238 -7.06 -12.31 3.92
N ILE A 239 -5.90 -11.71 4.14
CA ILE A 239 -4.68 -12.03 3.41
C ILE A 239 -3.53 -12.22 4.41
N GLU A 240 -2.69 -13.23 4.19
CA GLU A 240 -1.42 -13.41 4.86
C GLU A 240 -0.29 -13.31 3.85
N VAL A 241 0.76 -12.57 4.20
CA VAL A 241 1.97 -12.48 3.36
C VAL A 241 3.16 -13.07 4.11
N ARG A 242 3.82 -14.03 3.47
CA ARG A 242 4.91 -14.81 4.05
C ARG A 242 6.20 -14.64 3.27
N ASP A 243 7.33 -14.63 3.97
CA ASP A 243 8.68 -14.72 3.41
C ASP A 243 9.04 -16.21 3.22
N ALA A 244 8.84 -16.72 2.00
CA ALA A 244 9.01 -18.13 1.71
C ALA A 244 10.48 -18.60 1.87
N GLY A 245 11.46 -17.73 1.57
CA GLY A 245 12.87 -18.04 1.76
C GLY A 245 13.31 -18.02 3.22
N ASN A 246 12.45 -17.59 4.15
CA ASN A 246 12.71 -17.54 5.59
C ASN A 246 11.70 -18.44 6.33
N ASP A 247 11.72 -19.73 6.02
CA ASP A 247 10.86 -20.77 6.62
C ASP A 247 9.35 -20.45 6.57
N GLY A 248 8.91 -19.72 5.53
CA GLY A 248 7.52 -19.32 5.38
C GLY A 248 7.03 -18.37 6.47
N ARG A 249 7.92 -17.56 7.00
CA ARG A 249 7.65 -16.67 8.12
C ARG A 249 6.56 -15.64 7.78
N LEU A 250 5.51 -15.57 8.60
CA LEU A 250 4.43 -14.60 8.43
C LEU A 250 4.98 -13.19 8.69
N CYS A 251 4.93 -12.34 7.66
CA CYS A 251 5.44 -10.98 7.71
C CYS A 251 4.34 -9.93 7.83
N VAL A 252 3.21 -10.15 7.13
CA VAL A 252 2.10 -9.21 7.10
C VAL A 252 0.78 -9.98 7.18
N VAL A 253 -0.16 -9.43 7.93
CA VAL A 253 -1.59 -9.75 7.78
C VAL A 253 -2.29 -8.54 7.18
N ALA A 254 -3.18 -8.80 6.23
CA ALA A 254 -3.92 -7.74 5.56
C ALA A 254 -5.41 -8.07 5.48
N THR A 255 -6.20 -7.02 5.35
CA THR A 255 -7.63 -7.09 5.07
C THR A 255 -7.95 -6.24 3.85
N SER A 256 -8.91 -6.66 3.05
CA SER A 256 -9.39 -5.91 1.90
C SER A 256 -10.91 -5.90 1.83
N ARG A 257 -11.46 -4.92 1.16
CA ARG A 257 -12.87 -4.91 0.75
C ARG A 257 -12.95 -4.45 -0.68
N THR A 258 -13.75 -5.13 -1.50
CA THR A 258 -14.05 -4.73 -2.86
C THR A 258 -15.21 -3.74 -2.90
N PHE A 259 -15.25 -2.87 -3.93
CA PHE A 259 -16.49 -2.20 -4.29
C PHE A 259 -17.48 -3.25 -4.82
N PRO A 260 -18.80 -3.05 -4.58
CA PRO A 260 -19.82 -3.90 -5.18
C PRO A 260 -19.69 -3.88 -6.70
N THR A 261 -19.72 -5.05 -7.32
CA THR A 261 -19.79 -5.13 -8.78
C THR A 261 -21.16 -4.60 -9.25
N GLN A 262 -21.26 -4.16 -10.52
CA GLN A 262 -22.55 -3.68 -11.07
C GLN A 262 -23.67 -4.73 -10.94
N HIS A 263 -23.33 -6.00 -10.90
CA HIS A 263 -24.27 -7.09 -10.74
C HIS A 263 -24.80 -7.18 -9.29
N GLU A 264 -23.93 -7.02 -8.31
CA GLU A 264 -24.27 -7.02 -6.87
C GLU A 264 -25.03 -5.74 -6.45
N ALA A 265 -24.71 -4.60 -7.05
CA ALA A 265 -25.38 -3.33 -6.79
C ALA A 265 -26.86 -3.33 -7.28
N ARG A 266 -27.24 -4.24 -8.19
CA ARG A 266 -28.61 -4.42 -8.69
C ARG A 266 -29.41 -5.46 -7.89
N ALA A 267 -28.81 -6.21 -7.00
CA ALA A 267 -29.54 -7.13 -6.14
C ALA A 267 -30.46 -6.33 -5.21
N PRO A 268 -31.76 -6.68 -5.08
CA PRO A 268 -32.65 -5.99 -4.16
C PRO A 268 -32.09 -6.10 -2.75
N ALA A 269 -32.06 -4.96 -2.03
CA ALA A 269 -31.65 -4.95 -0.64
C ALA A 269 -32.41 -6.04 0.11
N ALA A 270 -31.70 -6.92 0.82
CA ALA A 270 -32.33 -7.91 1.68
C ALA A 270 -33.33 -7.18 2.57
N GLY A 271 -34.58 -7.63 2.55
CA GLY A 271 -35.67 -6.97 3.26
C GLY A 271 -35.36 -6.78 4.74
N PRO A 272 -36.12 -5.92 5.43
CA PRO A 272 -35.82 -5.58 6.83
C PRO A 272 -35.74 -6.84 7.66
N TRP A 273 -34.75 -6.88 8.56
CA TRP A 273 -34.51 -7.96 9.51
C TRP A 273 -35.83 -8.31 10.22
N HIS A 274 -36.40 -9.47 9.93
CA HIS A 274 -37.53 -9.94 10.68
C HIS A 274 -37.08 -10.15 12.12
N ASP A 275 -37.67 -9.36 13.04
CA ASP A 275 -37.56 -9.55 14.49
C ASP A 275 -37.84 -11.03 14.80
N ALA A 276 -36.82 -11.75 15.20
CA ALA A 276 -36.95 -13.08 15.75
C ALA A 276 -37.77 -12.94 17.05
N LYS A 277 -39.03 -13.31 16.98
CA LYS A 277 -39.94 -13.34 18.13
C LYS A 277 -39.25 -14.10 19.28
N ARG A 278 -38.98 -13.41 20.40
CA ARG A 278 -38.61 -14.05 21.66
C ARG A 278 -39.69 -15.05 22.02
N PRO A 279 -39.37 -16.28 22.39
CA PRO A 279 -40.36 -17.19 22.93
C PRO A 279 -40.89 -16.61 24.24
N LYS A 280 -42.22 -16.45 24.34
CA LYS A 280 -42.88 -16.09 25.59
C LYS A 280 -42.62 -17.22 26.58
N GLY A 281 -41.96 -16.91 27.72
CA GLY A 281 -41.85 -17.80 28.84
C GLY A 281 -43.24 -18.12 29.38
N ASN A 282 -43.57 -19.40 29.52
CA ASN A 282 -44.70 -19.88 30.29
C ASN A 282 -44.39 -19.73 31.80
N SER A 283 -45.27 -19.03 32.44
CA SER A 283 -45.43 -19.00 33.92
C SER A 283 -45.71 -20.36 34.50
#